data_e077a0b1541118893369c85bb0dfb442
#
_entry.id   e077a0b1541118893369c85bb0dfb442
#
_cell.length_a   1.000
_cell.length_b   1.000
_cell.length_c   1.000
_cell.angle_alpha   90.00
_cell.angle_beta   90.00
_cell.angle_gamma   90.00
#
_symmetry.space_group_name_H-M   'P 1'
#
loop_
_entity.id
_entity.type
_entity.pdbx_description
1 polymer ?
#
loop_
_entity_poly.entity_id
_entity_poly.type
_entity_poly.pdbx_seq_one_letter_code
_entity_poly.pdbx_strand_id
1 'polypeptide(L)'
;MAKVATNTNFQELLQDSKLVVVDFWATWCGPCRMLSPILDEVEEEMADKISVVKVNVDDADQIAMQYRVMSIPTLLFIKNGQVVDKTVGAMSKNVLVEKINSNI
;
A
#
# COMPACT_ATOMS: atom_id res chain seq x y z
N MET A 1 -0.72 -1.98 -12.65
CA MET A 1 -0.08 -0.68 -12.40
C MET A 1 -0.71 -0.02 -11.19
N ALA A 2 0.11 0.49 -10.29
CA ALA A 2 -0.39 1.09 -9.05
C ALA A 2 -1.22 2.35 -9.33
N LYS A 3 -2.27 2.53 -8.55
CA LYS A 3 -3.10 3.73 -8.58
C LYS A 3 -2.52 4.76 -7.64
N VAL A 4 -2.63 6.02 -7.99
CA VAL A 4 -2.10 7.14 -7.17
C VAL A 4 -3.26 7.78 -6.42
N ALA A 5 -3.16 7.80 -5.09
CA ALA A 5 -4.17 8.39 -4.24
C ALA A 5 -3.89 9.87 -3.97
N THR A 6 -4.96 10.62 -3.85
CA THR A 6 -4.95 12.01 -3.38
C THR A 6 -5.86 12.10 -2.14
N ASN A 7 -5.86 13.25 -1.48
CA ASN A 7 -6.76 13.46 -0.34
C ASN A 7 -8.25 13.33 -0.71
N THR A 8 -8.59 13.45 -2.01
CA THR A 8 -9.99 13.46 -2.46
C THR A 8 -10.44 12.17 -3.12
N ASN A 9 -9.54 11.32 -3.63
CA ASN A 9 -9.94 10.10 -4.35
C ASN A 9 -9.71 8.81 -3.56
N PHE A 10 -9.10 8.87 -2.39
CA PHE A 10 -8.64 7.71 -1.65
C PHE A 10 -9.77 6.72 -1.35
N GLN A 11 -10.87 7.21 -0.82
CA GLN A 11 -12.00 6.34 -0.45
C GLN A 11 -12.55 5.60 -1.67
N GLU A 12 -12.60 6.26 -2.81
CA GLU A 12 -13.03 5.65 -4.06
C GLU A 12 -12.09 4.52 -4.49
N LEU A 13 -10.78 4.71 -4.31
CA LEU A 13 -9.79 3.70 -4.69
C LEU A 13 -9.83 2.46 -3.79
N LEU A 14 -10.42 2.55 -2.62
CA LEU A 14 -10.60 1.40 -1.72
C LEU A 14 -11.79 0.53 -2.11
N GLN A 15 -12.64 0.98 -3.02
CA GLN A 15 -13.81 0.25 -3.50
C GLN A 15 -13.36 -0.75 -4.57
N ASP A 16 -12.82 -1.88 -4.10
CA ASP A 16 -12.27 -2.91 -4.97
C ASP A 16 -12.61 -4.27 -4.36
N SER A 17 -12.95 -5.25 -5.20
CA SER A 17 -13.21 -6.62 -4.76
C SER A 17 -11.93 -7.36 -4.39
N LYS A 18 -10.79 -6.89 -4.88
CA LYS A 18 -9.49 -7.45 -4.57
C LYS A 18 -8.99 -6.93 -3.23
N LEU A 19 -7.95 -7.60 -2.69
CA LEU A 19 -7.21 -7.05 -1.56
C LEU A 19 -6.48 -5.78 -2.02
N VAL A 20 -6.72 -4.67 -1.35
CA VAL A 20 -6.04 -3.40 -1.67
C VAL A 20 -4.82 -3.26 -0.77
N VAL A 21 -3.66 -3.13 -1.37
CA VAL A 21 -2.40 -2.89 -0.66
C VAL A 21 -2.08 -1.41 -0.81
N VAL A 22 -2.14 -0.67 0.29
CA VAL A 22 -1.89 0.77 0.30
C VAL A 22 -0.47 1.02 0.78
N ASP A 23 0.33 1.67 -0.06
CA ASP A 23 1.73 1.99 0.23
C ASP A 23 1.88 3.48 0.55
N PHE A 24 2.13 3.79 1.82
CA PHE A 24 2.46 5.15 2.26
C PHE A 24 3.97 5.36 2.12
N TRP A 25 4.35 6.33 1.29
CA TRP A 25 5.75 6.53 0.92
C TRP A 25 6.07 8.03 0.75
N ALA A 26 7.34 8.35 0.55
CA ALA A 26 7.79 9.69 0.19
C ALA A 26 9.03 9.59 -0.69
N THR A 27 9.28 10.62 -1.49
CA THR A 27 10.41 10.64 -2.43
C THR A 27 11.77 10.63 -1.73
N TRP A 28 11.84 11.19 -0.52
CA TRP A 28 13.08 11.29 0.28
C TRP A 28 13.35 10.04 1.13
N CYS A 29 12.47 9.06 1.08
CA CYS A 29 12.53 7.89 1.96
C CYS A 29 13.30 6.76 1.27
N GLY A 30 14.50 6.44 1.77
CA GLY A 30 15.34 5.37 1.23
C GLY A 30 14.69 4.00 1.27
N PRO A 31 14.16 3.53 2.44
CA PRO A 31 13.48 2.24 2.52
C PRO A 31 12.25 2.14 1.60
N CYS A 32 11.54 3.25 1.38
CA CYS A 32 10.42 3.29 0.45
C CYS A 32 10.86 2.98 -0.98
N ARG A 33 12.02 3.53 -1.38
CA ARG A 33 12.58 3.28 -2.71
C ARG A 33 13.03 1.84 -2.88
N MET A 34 13.45 1.18 -1.81
CA MET A 34 13.79 -0.25 -1.83
C MET A 34 12.55 -1.12 -2.00
N LEU A 35 11.46 -0.76 -1.34
CA LEU A 35 10.21 -1.54 -1.38
C LEU A 35 9.47 -1.36 -2.71
N SER A 36 9.55 -0.19 -3.32
CA SER A 36 8.76 0.14 -4.51
C SER A 36 8.91 -0.86 -5.66
N PRO A 37 10.12 -1.25 -6.10
CA PRO A 37 10.25 -2.23 -7.16
C PRO A 37 9.76 -3.62 -6.77
N ILE A 38 9.89 -4.00 -5.50
CA ILE A 38 9.37 -5.27 -4.99
C ILE A 38 7.85 -5.29 -5.08
N LEU A 39 7.22 -4.20 -4.66
CA LEU A 39 5.76 -4.07 -4.70
C LEU A 39 5.23 -4.06 -6.14
N ASP A 40 5.93 -3.38 -7.05
CA ASP A 40 5.57 -3.36 -8.47
C ASP A 40 5.63 -4.77 -9.08
N GLU A 41 6.65 -5.53 -8.74
CA GLU A 41 6.81 -6.91 -9.22
C GLU A 41 5.70 -7.80 -8.70
N VAL A 42 5.37 -7.70 -7.42
CA VAL A 42 4.30 -8.49 -6.80
C VAL A 42 2.93 -8.10 -7.36
N GLU A 43 2.69 -6.82 -7.59
CA GLU A 43 1.44 -6.37 -8.21
C GLU A 43 1.26 -7.00 -9.59
N GLU A 44 2.31 -7.05 -10.39
CA GLU A 44 2.26 -7.66 -11.71
C GLU A 44 1.97 -9.16 -11.64
N GLU A 45 2.64 -9.87 -10.72
CA GLU A 45 2.48 -11.32 -10.56
C GLU A 45 1.14 -11.72 -9.96
N MET A 46 0.54 -10.84 -9.14
CA MET A 46 -0.70 -11.12 -8.42
C MET A 46 -1.85 -10.18 -8.82
N ALA A 47 -1.82 -9.68 -10.05
CA ALA A 47 -2.78 -8.67 -10.52
C ALA A 47 -4.23 -9.11 -10.44
N ASP A 48 -4.50 -10.41 -10.46
CA ASP A 48 -5.85 -10.97 -10.30
C ASP A 48 -6.33 -10.98 -8.84
N LYS A 49 -5.42 -10.80 -7.88
CA LYS A 49 -5.73 -10.94 -6.44
C LYS A 49 -5.59 -9.65 -5.67
N ILE A 50 -4.72 -8.75 -6.10
CA ILE A 50 -4.44 -7.49 -5.39
C ILE A 50 -4.56 -6.28 -6.29
N SER A 51 -4.83 -5.15 -5.65
CA SER A 51 -4.77 -3.82 -6.26
C SER A 51 -3.84 -2.99 -5.40
N VAL A 52 -2.91 -2.25 -6.00
CA VAL A 52 -1.96 -1.42 -5.24
C VAL A 52 -2.34 0.05 -5.38
N VAL A 53 -2.40 0.73 -4.24
CA VAL A 53 -2.67 2.16 -4.15
C VAL A 53 -1.48 2.82 -3.46
N LYS A 54 -0.89 3.81 -4.11
CA LYS A 54 0.26 4.56 -3.56
C LYS A 54 -0.18 5.90 -3.01
N VAL A 55 0.25 6.20 -1.79
CA VAL A 55 -0.04 7.46 -1.10
C VAL A 55 1.29 8.13 -0.78
N ASN A 56 1.61 9.20 -1.51
CA ASN A 56 2.74 10.06 -1.16
C ASN A 56 2.31 10.92 0.02
N VAL A 57 2.95 10.74 1.17
CA VAL A 57 2.54 11.40 2.42
C VAL A 57 2.71 12.93 2.35
N ASP A 58 3.54 13.43 1.46
CA ASP A 58 3.71 14.87 1.28
C ASP A 58 2.59 15.48 0.44
N ASP A 59 2.01 14.70 -0.48
CA ASP A 59 0.91 15.15 -1.35
C ASP A 59 -0.46 14.85 -0.76
N ALA A 60 -0.57 13.78 0.02
CA ALA A 60 -1.83 13.31 0.61
C ALA A 60 -1.68 13.18 2.13
N ASP A 61 -1.28 14.27 2.77
CA ASP A 61 -0.99 14.32 4.20
C ASP A 61 -2.21 14.03 5.06
N GLN A 62 -3.41 14.41 4.61
CA GLN A 62 -4.64 14.17 5.36
C GLN A 62 -4.94 12.67 5.49
N ILE A 63 -4.67 11.91 4.43
CA ILE A 63 -4.87 10.45 4.45
C ILE A 63 -3.86 9.82 5.41
N ALA A 64 -2.60 10.24 5.36
CA ALA A 64 -1.58 9.73 6.27
C ALA A 64 -1.95 10.00 7.73
N MET A 65 -2.47 11.19 8.04
CA MET A 65 -2.93 11.54 9.38
C MET A 65 -4.14 10.71 9.81
N GLN A 66 -5.09 10.52 8.91
CA GLN A 66 -6.31 9.75 9.19
C GLN A 66 -5.99 8.32 9.62
N TYR A 67 -5.01 7.69 8.99
CA TYR A 67 -4.60 6.32 9.29
C TYR A 67 -3.43 6.25 10.27
N ARG A 68 -3.05 7.39 10.87
CA ARG A 68 -2.00 7.48 11.89
C ARG A 68 -0.68 6.87 11.45
N VAL A 69 -0.27 7.19 10.22
CA VAL A 69 1.00 6.73 9.69
C VAL A 69 2.13 7.52 10.34
N MET A 70 2.92 6.86 11.18
CA MET A 70 4.00 7.47 11.95
C MET A 70 5.37 7.26 11.31
N SER A 71 5.51 6.20 10.53
CA SER A 71 6.77 5.83 9.85
C SER A 71 6.45 5.38 8.44
N ILE A 72 7.40 5.55 7.53
CA ILE A 72 7.27 5.09 6.16
C ILE A 72 8.45 4.22 5.77
N PRO A 73 8.28 3.22 4.89
CA PRO A 73 7.01 2.85 4.29
C PRO A 73 6.08 2.17 5.30
N THR A 74 4.79 2.42 5.16
CA THR A 74 3.74 1.68 5.85
C THR A 74 2.83 1.09 4.80
N LEU A 75 2.55 -0.21 4.89
CA LEU A 75 1.55 -0.87 4.06
C LEU A 75 0.30 -1.13 4.89
N LEU A 76 -0.85 -0.76 4.35
CA LEU A 76 -2.14 -1.18 4.88
C LEU A 76 -2.74 -2.19 3.92
N PHE A 77 -3.31 -3.26 4.47
CA PHE A 77 -4.01 -4.29 3.71
C PHE A 77 -5.49 -4.08 3.95
N ILE A 78 -6.23 -3.75 2.90
CA ILE A 78 -7.64 -3.37 3.01
C ILE A 78 -8.49 -4.33 2.20
N LYS A 79 -9.49 -4.91 2.87
CA LYS A 79 -10.41 -5.86 2.26
C LYS A 79 -11.83 -5.40 2.53
N ASN A 80 -12.63 -5.24 1.46
CA ASN A 80 -14.01 -4.76 1.58
C ASN A 80 -14.10 -3.41 2.32
N GLY A 81 -13.12 -2.53 2.05
CA GLY A 81 -13.09 -1.20 2.64
C GLY A 81 -12.54 -1.13 4.07
N GLN A 82 -12.13 -2.26 4.65
CA GLN A 82 -11.65 -2.31 6.03
C GLN A 82 -10.18 -2.73 6.11
N VAL A 83 -9.43 -2.09 7.01
CA VAL A 83 -8.04 -2.46 7.28
C VAL A 83 -8.01 -3.82 7.98
N VAL A 84 -7.41 -4.81 7.33
CA VAL A 84 -7.30 -6.17 7.87
C VAL A 84 -5.89 -6.48 8.37
N ASP A 85 -4.87 -5.73 7.93
CA ASP A 85 -3.50 -5.94 8.35
C ASP A 85 -2.66 -4.68 8.08
N LYS A 86 -1.47 -4.63 8.68
CA LYS A 86 -0.56 -3.49 8.56
C LYS A 86 0.88 -3.95 8.71
N THR A 87 1.79 -3.38 7.92
CA THR A 87 3.23 -3.57 8.08
C THR A 87 3.93 -2.22 8.10
N VAL A 88 5.06 -2.14 8.79
CA VAL A 88 5.91 -0.93 8.84
C VAL A 88 7.33 -1.34 8.46
N GLY A 89 7.93 -0.58 7.55
CA GLY A 89 9.29 -0.82 7.08
C GLY A 89 9.34 -1.61 5.79
N ALA A 90 10.52 -1.63 5.16
CA ALA A 90 10.77 -2.43 3.96
C ALA A 90 10.84 -3.91 4.33
N MET A 91 10.53 -4.75 3.35
CA MET A 91 10.58 -6.19 3.52
C MET A 91 10.98 -6.86 2.21
N SER A 92 11.38 -8.14 2.29
CA SER A 92 11.67 -8.93 1.11
C SER A 92 10.39 -9.28 0.34
N LYS A 93 10.55 -9.65 -0.93
CA LYS A 93 9.44 -10.11 -1.75
C LYS A 93 8.72 -11.30 -1.12
N ASN A 94 9.47 -12.26 -0.57
CA ASN A 94 8.88 -13.45 0.04
C ASN A 94 7.98 -13.09 1.23
N VAL A 95 8.43 -12.17 2.07
CA VAL A 95 7.65 -11.71 3.22
C VAL A 95 6.38 -10.98 2.76
N LEU A 96 6.50 -10.14 1.75
CA LEU A 96 5.34 -9.43 1.20
C LEU A 96 4.30 -10.38 0.62
N VAL A 97 4.73 -11.35 -0.20
CA VAL A 97 3.83 -12.35 -0.80
C VAL A 97 3.14 -13.18 0.29
N GLU A 98 3.87 -13.59 1.31
CA GLU A 98 3.32 -14.34 2.43
C GLU A 98 2.25 -13.52 3.16
N LYS A 99 2.51 -12.24 3.38
CA LYS A 99 1.57 -11.33 4.04
C LYS A 99 0.30 -11.14 3.21
N ILE A 100 0.45 -10.98 1.91
CA ILE A 100 -0.70 -10.90 0.99
C ILE A 100 -1.52 -12.17 1.05
N ASN A 101 -0.89 -13.34 0.94
CA ASN A 101 -1.59 -14.61 0.93
C ASN A 101 -2.34 -14.88 2.24
N SER A 102 -1.86 -14.35 3.35
CA SER A 102 -2.54 -14.52 4.65
C SER A 102 -3.78 -13.63 4.79
N ASN A 103 -4.00 -12.70 3.87
CA ASN A 103 -5.10 -11.73 3.92
C ASN A 103 -6.08 -11.83 2.73
N ILE A 104 -5.83 -12.73 1.82
CA ILE A 104 -6.72 -12.93 0.65
C ILE A 104 -8.01 -13.67 1.04
#